data_92169e061af1ccbb307626bb1bb55522
#
_entry.id   92169e061af1ccbb307626bb1bb55522
#
_cell.length_a   1.000
_cell.length_b   1.000
_cell.length_c   1.000
_cell.angle_alpha   90.00
_cell.angle_beta   90.00
_cell.angle_gamma   90.00
#
_symmetry.space_group_name_H-M   'P 1'
#
loop_
_entity.id
_entity.type
_entity.pdbx_description
1 polymer ?
#
loop_
_entity_poly.entity_id
_entity_poly.type
_entity_poly.pdbx_seq_one_letter_code
_entity_poly.pdbx_strand_id
1 'polypeptide(L)'
;LKLKNIKLKNKNIYNEIDDRNFDVVILDLPEPWNALDNCSKALKIAGFLVSYSPSVPQVADFVNVIRKNESFVYLKTVEITEREWEVEERRVRPKSKGIGHSGFLSFARKAA
;
A
#
# COMPACT_ATOMS: atom_id res chain seq x y z
N LEU A 1 -6.93 0.41 25.06
CA LEU A 1 -5.48 0.56 24.93
C LEU A 1 -5.14 1.92 24.37
N LYS A 2 -4.56 2.76 25.23
CA LYS A 2 -4.08 4.06 24.78
C LYS A 2 -2.63 3.93 24.32
N LEU A 3 -2.44 3.84 23.03
CA LEU A 3 -1.11 3.86 22.43
C LEU A 3 -0.72 5.31 22.19
N LYS A 4 0.41 5.73 22.73
CA LYS A 4 0.91 7.10 22.60
C LYS A 4 1.54 7.38 21.23
N ASN A 5 1.89 6.33 20.51
CA ASN A 5 2.56 6.39 19.22
C ASN A 5 1.62 6.26 18.02
N ILE A 6 0.31 6.24 18.25
CA ILE A 6 -0.71 6.20 17.19
C ILE A 6 -1.59 7.42 17.30
N LYS A 7 -1.76 8.12 16.18
CA LYS A 7 -2.61 9.29 16.06
C LYS A 7 -3.66 9.02 14.98
N LEU A 8 -4.94 9.00 15.39
CA LEU A 8 -6.05 8.81 14.47
C LEU A 8 -6.55 10.14 13.99
N LYS A 9 -6.77 10.27 12.68
CA LYS A 9 -7.36 11.44 12.05
C LYS A 9 -8.47 11.02 11.11
N ASN A 10 -9.63 11.64 11.23
CA ASN A 10 -10.74 11.40 10.30
C ASN A 10 -10.67 12.47 9.20
N LYS A 11 -9.89 12.19 8.16
CA LYS A 11 -9.68 13.11 7.03
C LYS A 11 -9.71 12.36 5.71
N ASN A 12 -10.10 13.08 4.67
CA ASN A 12 -10.03 12.57 3.31
C ASN A 12 -8.66 12.92 2.71
N ILE A 13 -7.79 11.93 2.55
CA ILE A 13 -6.43 12.15 2.06
C ILE A 13 -6.35 12.51 0.58
N TYR A 14 -7.43 12.32 -0.18
CA TYR A 14 -7.51 12.84 -1.55
C TYR A 14 -7.52 14.37 -1.55
N ASN A 15 -8.05 14.99 -0.50
CA ASN A 15 -8.10 16.46 -0.40
C ASN A 15 -6.79 17.04 0.08
N GLU A 16 -6.29 16.53 1.21
CA GLU A 16 -5.03 17.00 1.78
C GLU A 16 -4.47 16.03 2.82
N ILE A 17 -3.18 16.15 3.07
CA ILE A 17 -2.50 15.52 4.20
C ILE A 17 -1.75 16.64 4.92
N ASP A 18 -2.14 16.93 6.16
CA ASP A 18 -1.56 18.04 6.94
C ASP A 18 -0.14 17.77 7.41
N ASP A 19 0.15 16.53 7.74
CA ASP A 19 1.45 16.15 8.29
C ASP A 19 2.51 16.08 7.22
N ARG A 20 3.76 16.25 7.64
CA ARG A 20 4.93 16.30 6.77
C ARG A 20 6.06 15.43 7.33
N ASN A 21 7.03 15.16 6.48
CA ASN A 21 8.26 14.44 6.86
C ASN A 21 8.05 12.99 7.26
N PHE A 22 7.07 12.33 6.68
CA PHE A 22 6.89 10.90 6.88
C PHE A 22 7.98 10.08 6.19
N ASP A 23 8.37 9.00 6.81
CA ASP A 23 9.28 8.01 6.22
C ASP A 23 8.55 7.09 5.27
N VAL A 24 7.30 6.76 5.55
CA VAL A 24 6.47 5.83 4.77
C VAL A 24 5.03 6.32 4.76
N VAL A 25 4.41 6.25 3.61
CA VAL A 25 2.95 6.39 3.44
C VAL A 25 2.43 5.10 2.83
N ILE A 26 1.42 4.51 3.46
CA ILE A 26 0.75 3.30 2.96
C ILE A 26 -0.68 3.67 2.57
N LEU A 27 -1.04 3.36 1.33
CA LEU A 27 -2.35 3.65 0.79
C LEU A 27 -3.17 2.36 0.65
N ASP A 28 -4.35 2.37 1.24
CA ASP A 28 -5.37 1.36 1.04
C ASP A 28 -6.62 2.07 0.53
N LEU A 29 -6.57 2.46 -0.74
CA LEU A 29 -7.58 3.30 -1.38
C LEU A 29 -7.98 2.70 -2.73
N PRO A 30 -9.24 2.92 -3.17
CA PRO A 30 -9.67 2.45 -4.49
C PRO A 30 -8.97 3.14 -5.66
N GLU A 31 -8.58 4.40 -5.49
CA GLU A 31 -7.94 5.20 -6.54
C GLU A 31 -6.68 5.90 -6.02
N PRO A 32 -5.64 5.14 -5.62
CA PRO A 32 -4.48 5.72 -4.94
C PRO A 32 -3.71 6.73 -5.79
N TRP A 33 -3.80 6.65 -7.11
CA TRP A 33 -3.17 7.63 -8.02
C TRP A 33 -3.68 9.05 -7.82
N ASN A 34 -4.89 9.23 -7.28
CA ASN A 34 -5.44 10.56 -7.00
C ASN A 34 -4.89 11.20 -5.71
N ALA A 35 -4.13 10.45 -4.92
CA ALA A 35 -3.51 10.94 -3.68
C ALA A 35 -2.02 11.25 -3.83
N LEU A 36 -1.43 11.09 -5.01
CA LEU A 36 0.02 11.17 -5.20
C LEU A 36 0.61 12.53 -4.86
N ASP A 37 -0.03 13.61 -5.25
CA ASP A 37 0.49 14.95 -4.95
C ASP A 37 0.52 15.20 -3.45
N ASN A 38 -0.53 14.80 -2.74
CA ASN A 38 -0.59 14.91 -1.29
C ASN A 38 0.46 14.03 -0.61
N CYS A 39 0.64 12.82 -1.11
CA CYS A 39 1.68 11.91 -0.60
C CYS A 39 3.09 12.47 -0.83
N SER A 40 3.33 13.06 -1.99
CA SER A 40 4.61 13.68 -2.30
C SER A 40 4.94 14.79 -1.30
N LYS A 41 3.97 15.63 -0.97
CA LYS A 41 4.16 16.71 0.01
C LYS A 41 4.37 16.18 1.42
N ALA A 42 3.74 15.07 1.76
CA ALA A 42 3.82 14.50 3.11
C ALA A 42 5.09 13.69 3.35
N LEU A 43 5.67 13.11 2.32
CA LEU A 43 6.86 12.25 2.43
C LEU A 43 8.16 13.05 2.43
N LYS A 44 9.14 12.55 3.17
CA LYS A 44 10.53 12.95 3.00
C LYS A 44 11.04 12.52 1.63
N ILE A 45 12.05 13.20 1.12
CA ILE A 45 12.86 12.69 0.01
C ILE A 45 13.45 11.35 0.45
N ALA A 46 13.43 10.36 -0.43
CA ALA A 46 13.78 8.97 -0.16
C ALA A 46 12.78 8.21 0.70
N GLY A 47 11.67 8.81 1.10
CA GLY A 47 10.58 8.12 1.77
C GLY A 47 9.86 7.15 0.84
N PHE A 48 9.22 6.15 1.42
CA PHE A 48 8.53 5.10 0.66
C PHE A 48 7.04 5.36 0.55
N LEU A 49 6.51 5.14 -0.63
CA LEU A 49 5.08 5.09 -0.89
C LEU A 49 4.71 3.64 -1.21
N VAL A 50 3.76 3.08 -0.49
CA VAL A 50 3.29 1.72 -0.69
C VAL A 50 1.78 1.77 -0.95
N SER A 51 1.33 1.16 -2.04
CA SER A 51 -0.10 1.06 -2.34
C SER A 51 -0.54 -0.38 -2.35
N TYR A 52 -1.58 -0.69 -1.57
CA TYR A 52 -2.26 -1.97 -1.63
C TYR A 52 -3.37 -1.91 -2.66
N SER A 53 -3.42 -2.91 -3.54
CA SER A 53 -4.46 -3.03 -4.57
C SER A 53 -4.96 -4.47 -4.64
N PRO A 54 -6.28 -4.70 -4.61
CA PRO A 54 -6.83 -6.04 -4.68
C PRO A 54 -6.90 -6.60 -6.11
N SER A 55 -6.69 -5.79 -7.13
CA SER A 55 -6.87 -6.21 -8.53
C SER A 55 -5.75 -5.75 -9.44
N VAL A 56 -5.52 -6.50 -10.50
CA VAL A 56 -4.49 -6.21 -11.51
C VAL A 56 -4.73 -4.87 -12.24
N PRO A 57 -5.95 -4.52 -12.65
CA PRO A 57 -6.17 -3.21 -13.28
C PRO A 57 -5.78 -2.03 -12.39
N GLN A 58 -6.07 -2.10 -11.11
CA GLN A 58 -5.67 -1.04 -10.15
C GLN A 58 -4.16 -0.93 -10.02
N VAL A 59 -3.45 -2.06 -10.03
CA VAL A 59 -1.98 -2.08 -10.03
C VAL A 59 -1.45 -1.37 -11.27
N ALA A 60 -1.98 -1.72 -12.45
CA ALA A 60 -1.56 -1.13 -13.72
C ALA A 60 -1.77 0.38 -13.73
N ASP A 61 -2.93 0.83 -13.30
CA ASP A 61 -3.26 2.26 -13.26
C ASP A 61 -2.32 3.02 -12.31
N PHE A 62 -2.09 2.49 -11.12
CA PHE A 62 -1.19 3.11 -10.16
C PHE A 62 0.25 3.19 -10.68
N VAL A 63 0.79 2.09 -11.15
CA VAL A 63 2.18 2.02 -11.64
C VAL A 63 2.39 2.95 -12.84
N ASN A 64 1.42 2.98 -13.75
CA ASN A 64 1.52 3.86 -14.93
C ASN A 64 1.52 5.34 -14.55
N VAL A 65 0.74 5.73 -13.55
CA VAL A 65 0.75 7.12 -13.07
C VAL A 65 2.06 7.42 -12.33
N ILE A 66 2.56 6.49 -11.50
CA ILE A 66 3.85 6.65 -10.82
C ILE A 66 4.98 6.88 -11.82
N ARG A 67 5.03 6.10 -12.90
CA ARG A 67 6.09 6.21 -13.90
C ARG A 67 6.10 7.54 -14.63
N LYS A 68 4.97 8.21 -14.70
CA LYS A 68 4.84 9.54 -15.31
C LYS A 68 5.04 10.68 -14.31
N ASN A 69 5.11 10.37 -13.03
CA ASN A 69 5.21 11.36 -11.96
C ASN A 69 6.70 11.65 -11.68
N GLU A 70 7.09 12.92 -11.77
CA GLU A 70 8.48 13.33 -11.59
C GLU A 70 8.96 13.21 -10.14
N SER A 71 8.04 13.15 -9.17
CA SER A 71 8.38 13.09 -7.76
C SER A 71 8.70 11.68 -7.27
N PHE A 72 8.30 10.64 -8.00
CA PHE A 72 8.44 9.26 -7.56
C PHE A 72 9.22 8.39 -8.54
N VAL A 73 9.93 7.42 -7.98
CA VAL A 73 10.54 6.32 -8.74
C VAL A 73 9.82 5.04 -8.36
N TYR A 74 9.28 4.35 -9.35
CA TYR A 74 8.68 3.04 -9.15
C TYR A 74 9.76 2.00 -8.86
N LEU A 75 9.55 1.16 -7.85
CA LEU A 75 10.50 0.12 -7.48
C LEU A 75 10.04 -1.27 -7.90
N LYS A 76 8.90 -1.72 -7.41
CA LYS A 76 8.41 -3.08 -7.67
C LYS A 76 6.96 -3.23 -7.26
N THR A 77 6.32 -4.29 -7.75
CA THR A 77 5.02 -4.76 -7.28
C THR A 77 5.18 -6.21 -6.82
N VAL A 78 4.60 -6.52 -5.68
CA VAL A 78 4.64 -7.85 -5.06
C VAL A 78 3.22 -8.36 -4.91
N GLU A 79 2.98 -9.60 -5.30
CA GLU A 79 1.72 -10.29 -5.03
C GLU A 79 1.81 -10.99 -3.68
N ILE A 80 0.75 -10.87 -2.88
CA ILE A 80 0.64 -11.57 -1.60
C ILE A 80 -0.50 -12.56 -1.68
N THR A 81 -0.20 -13.82 -1.39
CA THR A 81 -1.15 -14.91 -1.42
C THR A 81 -1.24 -15.54 -0.05
N GLU A 82 -2.46 -15.72 0.44
CA GLU A 82 -2.73 -16.38 1.72
C GLU A 82 -3.23 -17.79 1.47
N ARG A 83 -2.63 -18.77 2.16
CA ARG A 83 -3.09 -20.16 2.16
C ARG A 83 -3.31 -20.60 3.60
N GLU A 84 -4.55 -20.94 3.92
CA GLU A 84 -4.87 -21.49 5.23
C GLU A 84 -4.59 -22.98 5.30
N TRP A 85 -4.13 -23.42 6.45
CA TRP A 85 -3.89 -24.82 6.75
C TRP A 85 -4.83 -25.29 7.85
N GLU A 86 -5.25 -26.52 7.73
CA GLU A 86 -6.02 -27.22 8.75
C GLU A 86 -5.05 -27.93 9.67
N VAL A 87 -5.14 -27.65 10.97
CA VAL A 87 -4.24 -28.24 11.97
C VAL A 87 -5.09 -28.92 13.03
N GLU A 88 -5.04 -30.26 13.06
CA GLU A 88 -5.67 -31.09 14.09
C GLU A 88 -4.61 -32.08 14.59
N GLU A 89 -4.05 -31.80 15.78
CA GLU A 89 -2.96 -32.58 16.35
C GLU A 89 -1.77 -32.70 15.35
N ARG A 90 -1.46 -33.90 14.91
CA ARG A 90 -0.39 -34.16 13.94
C ARG A 90 -0.86 -34.12 12.49
N ARG A 91 -2.15 -34.00 12.29
CA ARG A 91 -2.72 -33.91 10.95
C ARG A 91 -2.67 -32.47 10.48
N VAL A 92 -1.74 -32.15 9.63
CA VAL A 92 -1.53 -30.81 9.10
C VAL A 92 -1.59 -30.85 7.58
N ARG A 93 -2.55 -30.13 7.01
CA ARG A 93 -2.73 -30.08 5.55
C ARG A 93 -3.35 -28.77 5.13
N PRO A 94 -3.13 -28.33 3.87
CA PRO A 94 -3.83 -27.17 3.36
C PRO A 94 -5.34 -27.40 3.39
N LYS A 95 -6.11 -26.36 3.67
CA LYS A 95 -7.55 -26.43 3.51
C LYS A 95 -7.90 -26.71 2.06
N SER A 96 -8.94 -27.49 1.84
CA SER A 96 -9.38 -27.90 0.50
C SER A 96 -9.92 -26.76 -0.35
N LYS A 97 -10.27 -25.65 0.25
CA LYS A 97 -10.61 -24.42 -0.47
C LYS A 97 -9.33 -23.85 -1.07
N GLY A 98 -9.38 -23.49 -2.34
CA GLY A 98 -8.23 -22.94 -3.04
C GLY A 98 -7.54 -21.78 -2.33
N ILE A 99 -6.58 -21.20 -2.98
CA ILE A 99 -5.81 -20.07 -2.45
C ILE A 99 -6.80 -18.99 -2.03
N GLY A 100 -6.70 -18.57 -0.77
CA GLY A 100 -7.55 -17.53 -0.23
C GLY A 100 -7.25 -16.19 -0.88
N HIS A 101 -7.52 -15.13 -0.16
CA HIS A 101 -7.40 -13.78 -0.67
C HIS A 101 -5.97 -13.47 -1.16
N SER A 102 -5.87 -12.84 -2.33
CA SER A 102 -4.62 -12.32 -2.85
C SER A 102 -4.71 -10.80 -2.99
N GLY A 103 -3.58 -10.14 -2.86
CA GLY A 103 -3.47 -8.71 -3.04
C GLY A 103 -2.09 -8.34 -3.56
N PHE A 104 -1.95 -7.08 -3.95
CA PHE A 104 -0.71 -6.58 -4.52
C PHE A 104 -0.22 -5.37 -3.73
N LEU A 105 1.08 -5.34 -3.46
CA LEU A 105 1.75 -4.17 -2.90
C LEU A 105 2.66 -3.58 -3.96
N SER A 106 2.45 -2.31 -4.29
CA SER A 106 3.31 -1.57 -5.21
C SER A 106 4.12 -0.55 -4.42
N PHE A 107 5.42 -0.56 -4.66
CA PHE A 107 6.39 0.25 -3.92
C PHE A 107 6.98 1.32 -4.83
N ALA A 108 7.00 2.54 -4.32
CA ALA A 108 7.66 3.65 -4.96
C ALA A 108 8.47 4.44 -3.93
N ARG A 109 9.37 5.27 -4.39
CA ARG A 109 10.22 6.08 -3.54
C ARG A 109 10.18 7.52 -3.99
N LYS A 110 10.08 8.45 -3.03
CA LYS A 110 10.12 9.87 -3.35
C LYS A 110 11.52 10.28 -3.74
N ALA A 111 11.67 10.77 -4.95
CA ALA A 111 12.95 11.19 -5.53
C ALA A 111 13.12 12.71 -5.53
N ALA A 112 12.01 13.44 -5.56
CA ALA A 112 12.09 14.90 -5.63
C ALA A 112 10.90 15.59 -4.96
#